data_9425c48cdbe3d5d18fc08ce5d0ba2b6c
#
_entry.id   9425c48cdbe3d5d18fc08ce5d0ba2b6c
#
_cell.length_a   1.000
_cell.length_b   1.000
_cell.length_c   1.000
_cell.angle_alpha   90.00
_cell.angle_beta   90.00
_cell.angle_gamma   90.00
#
_symmetry.space_group_name_H-M   'P 1'
#
loop_
_entity.id
_entity.type
_entity.pdbx_description
1 polymer ?
#
loop_
_entity_poly.entity_id
_entity_poly.type
_entity_poly.pdbx_seq_one_letter_code
_entity_poly.pdbx_strand_id
1 'polypeptide(L)'
;DFDLGSHSKKQNDLNIKSNITKNKDSNSKLAVQEDGEWVVPYVIEPSAGVERGFLAIINEAYSVEDLEDGKSRVVLKLKPHLSPIKAAVIPLKKNNKEIVSLSKLVKKRLQKLGLGRIIFENTGNIGKSYRKHDEIGTPLCITVDFESLDDKSVTVRDRDTMNQTRIEFEKLNDFLINTIKN
;
A
#
# COMPACT_ATOMS: atom_id res chain seq x y z
N ASP A 1 14.99 -19.17 -17.49
CA ASP A 1 14.30 -20.24 -18.22
C ASP A 1 14.68 -21.57 -17.62
N PHE A 2 13.68 -22.35 -17.25
CA PHE A 2 13.87 -23.65 -16.65
C PHE A 2 13.36 -24.72 -17.61
N ASP A 3 14.25 -25.58 -18.09
CA ASP A 3 13.89 -26.66 -18.99
C ASP A 3 13.26 -27.83 -18.20
N LEU A 4 11.94 -27.89 -18.15
CA LEU A 4 11.22 -29.00 -17.57
C LEU A 4 11.50 -30.34 -18.23
N GLY A 5 11.89 -30.34 -19.50
CA GLY A 5 12.29 -31.54 -20.24
C GLY A 5 13.51 -32.20 -19.63
N SER A 6 14.51 -31.43 -19.20
CA SER A 6 15.71 -31.94 -18.53
C SER A 6 15.39 -32.61 -17.21
N HIS A 7 14.42 -32.07 -16.45
CA HIS A 7 13.95 -32.62 -15.17
C HIS A 7 12.98 -33.79 -15.36
N SER A 8 12.31 -33.88 -16.51
CA SER A 8 11.30 -34.89 -16.81
C SER A 8 11.89 -36.19 -17.40
N LYS A 9 13.19 -36.24 -17.64
CA LYS A 9 13.87 -37.43 -18.28
C LYS A 9 13.60 -38.76 -17.59
N LYS A 10 13.13 -38.76 -16.36
CA LYS A 10 12.78 -39.95 -15.57
C LYS A 10 11.27 -40.31 -15.57
N GLN A 11 10.47 -39.60 -16.36
CA GLN A 11 9.00 -39.77 -16.39
C GLN A 11 8.57 -40.56 -17.64
N ASN A 12 8.05 -41.77 -17.46
CA ASN A 12 7.80 -42.74 -18.54
C ASN A 12 6.32 -42.93 -18.92
N ASP A 13 5.38 -42.21 -18.34
CA ASP A 13 3.95 -42.55 -18.46
C ASP A 13 3.19 -41.70 -19.49
N LEU A 14 3.86 -40.78 -20.18
CA LEU A 14 3.22 -39.92 -21.18
C LEU A 14 3.80 -40.28 -22.57
N ASN A 15 2.90 -40.53 -23.51
CA ASN A 15 3.28 -40.70 -24.91
C ASN A 15 3.50 -39.30 -25.51
N ILE A 16 4.72 -38.80 -25.40
CA ILE A 16 5.12 -37.47 -25.85
C ILE A 16 6.06 -37.62 -27.03
N LYS A 17 5.91 -36.80 -28.09
CA LYS A 17 6.77 -36.79 -29.27
C LYS A 17 8.22 -36.41 -29.01
N SER A 18 8.53 -35.80 -27.90
CA SER A 18 9.90 -35.47 -27.48
C SER A 18 10.42 -36.47 -26.45
N ASN A 19 11.72 -36.62 -26.30
CA ASN A 19 12.40 -37.49 -25.35
C ASN A 19 12.16 -37.08 -23.86
N ILE A 20 10.96 -36.69 -23.51
CA ILE A 20 10.59 -36.18 -22.21
C ILE A 20 9.96 -37.31 -21.42
N THR A 21 10.51 -37.59 -20.26
CA THR A 21 10.08 -38.66 -19.38
C THR A 21 9.34 -38.08 -18.15
N LYS A 22 8.31 -38.79 -17.69
CA LYS A 22 7.55 -38.40 -16.50
C LYS A 22 8.35 -38.63 -15.22
N ASN A 23 8.36 -37.68 -14.31
CA ASN A 23 9.00 -37.87 -13.01
C ASN A 23 8.15 -38.80 -12.14
N LYS A 24 8.69 -39.92 -11.73
CA LYS A 24 7.99 -40.92 -10.90
C LYS A 24 7.62 -40.39 -9.50
N ASP A 25 8.38 -39.40 -9.01
CA ASP A 25 8.19 -38.86 -7.68
C ASP A 25 7.19 -37.67 -7.66
N SER A 26 6.65 -37.29 -8.82
CA SER A 26 5.71 -36.19 -8.97
C SER A 26 4.33 -36.69 -9.39
N ASN A 27 3.31 -36.36 -8.62
CA ASN A 27 1.92 -36.59 -8.99
C ASN A 27 1.39 -35.62 -10.05
N SER A 28 2.18 -34.61 -10.42
CA SER A 28 1.81 -33.60 -11.40
C SER A 28 2.25 -34.00 -12.81
N LYS A 29 1.37 -33.81 -13.77
CA LYS A 29 1.69 -33.91 -15.20
C LYS A 29 2.48 -32.67 -15.59
N LEU A 30 3.73 -32.85 -16.02
CA LEU A 30 4.57 -31.76 -16.49
C LEU A 30 4.28 -31.36 -17.94
N ALA A 31 3.58 -32.23 -18.70
CA ALA A 31 3.18 -31.94 -20.06
C ALA A 31 1.78 -31.36 -20.13
N VAL A 32 1.56 -30.47 -21.05
CA VAL A 32 0.25 -29.92 -21.44
C VAL A 32 -0.05 -30.34 -22.87
N GLN A 33 -1.33 -30.38 -23.23
CA GLN A 33 -1.75 -30.67 -24.60
C GLN A 33 -1.90 -29.35 -25.35
N GLU A 34 -1.16 -29.22 -26.45
CA GLU A 34 -1.19 -28.09 -27.34
C GLU A 34 -1.36 -28.61 -28.76
N ASP A 35 -2.37 -28.13 -29.48
CA ASP A 35 -2.76 -28.56 -30.83
C ASP A 35 -2.87 -30.10 -30.99
N GLY A 36 -3.35 -30.79 -29.96
CA GLY A 36 -3.50 -32.26 -29.96
C GLY A 36 -2.22 -33.04 -29.64
N GLU A 37 -1.11 -32.36 -29.42
CA GLU A 37 0.18 -32.98 -29.05
C GLU A 37 0.52 -32.70 -27.58
N TRP A 38 1.19 -33.65 -26.94
CA TRP A 38 1.72 -33.46 -25.61
C TRP A 38 3.10 -32.79 -25.69
N VAL A 39 3.20 -31.59 -25.12
CA VAL A 39 4.43 -30.81 -25.05
C VAL A 39 4.78 -30.49 -23.60
N VAL A 40 6.08 -30.38 -23.32
CA VAL A 40 6.55 -29.85 -22.02
C VAL A 40 6.88 -28.39 -22.21
N PRO A 41 6.11 -27.49 -21.57
CA PRO A 41 6.34 -26.05 -21.72
C PRO A 41 7.63 -25.62 -21.03
N TYR A 42 8.24 -24.57 -21.55
CA TYR A 42 9.24 -23.84 -20.80
C TYR A 42 8.56 -23.03 -19.70
N VAL A 43 9.21 -22.97 -18.54
CA VAL A 43 8.70 -22.22 -17.40
C VAL A 43 9.62 -21.01 -17.16
N ILE A 44 9.02 -19.84 -17.07
CA ILE A 44 9.68 -18.66 -16.55
C ILE A 44 9.36 -18.61 -15.06
N GLU A 45 10.36 -18.83 -14.23
CA GLU A 45 10.25 -18.85 -12.77
C GLU A 45 10.99 -17.65 -12.17
N PRO A 46 10.34 -16.49 -12.04
CA PRO A 46 10.95 -15.37 -11.36
C PRO A 46 11.02 -15.65 -9.86
N SER A 47 12.17 -15.38 -9.25
CA SER A 47 12.31 -15.43 -7.80
C SER A 47 12.88 -14.11 -7.29
N ALA A 48 12.34 -13.61 -6.18
CA ALA A 48 12.82 -12.40 -5.51
C ALA A 48 12.81 -12.59 -4.00
N GLY A 49 13.84 -12.07 -3.34
CA GLY A 49 13.88 -12.03 -1.88
C GLY A 49 12.96 -10.92 -1.37
N VAL A 50 12.06 -11.25 -0.44
CA VAL A 50 11.11 -10.29 0.14
C VAL A 50 11.85 -9.12 0.84
N GLU A 51 12.89 -9.43 1.61
CA GLU A 51 13.68 -8.42 2.33
C GLU A 51 14.41 -7.48 1.36
N ARG A 52 14.93 -8.01 0.25
CA ARG A 52 15.57 -7.19 -0.78
C ARG A 52 14.57 -6.29 -1.48
N GLY A 53 13.38 -6.81 -1.79
CA GLY A 53 12.29 -6.02 -2.35
C GLY A 53 11.84 -4.90 -1.40
N PHE A 54 11.68 -5.22 -0.12
CA PHE A 54 11.36 -4.24 0.91
C PHE A 54 12.44 -3.14 1.01
N LEU A 55 13.72 -3.51 1.08
CA LEU A 55 14.82 -2.56 1.15
C LEU A 55 14.86 -1.65 -0.08
N ALA A 56 14.66 -2.19 -1.28
CA ALA A 56 14.63 -1.41 -2.51
C ALA A 56 13.49 -0.37 -2.49
N ILE A 57 12.28 -0.77 -2.08
CA ILE A 57 11.13 0.12 -1.99
C ILE A 57 11.37 1.24 -0.97
N ILE A 58 11.90 0.92 0.22
CA ILE A 58 12.19 1.94 1.25
C ILE A 58 13.28 2.89 0.77
N ASN A 59 14.35 2.38 0.17
CA ASN A 59 15.45 3.20 -0.34
C ASN A 59 14.99 4.17 -1.45
N GLU A 60 14.13 3.71 -2.36
CA GLU A 60 13.58 4.56 -3.42
C GLU A 60 12.59 5.60 -2.87
N ALA A 61 11.80 5.23 -1.87
CA ALA A 61 10.80 6.11 -1.27
C ALA A 61 11.40 7.15 -0.31
N TYR A 62 12.60 6.91 0.22
CA TYR A 62 13.23 7.83 1.17
C TYR A 62 13.67 9.13 0.48
N SER A 63 13.25 10.26 1.04
CA SER A 63 13.57 11.58 0.51
C SER A 63 13.80 12.57 1.65
N VAL A 64 14.76 13.45 1.47
CA VAL A 64 14.98 14.62 2.33
C VAL A 64 14.68 15.85 1.49
N GLU A 65 13.76 16.68 1.93
CA GLU A 65 13.32 17.87 1.24
C GLU A 65 13.65 19.11 2.05
N ASP A 66 14.25 20.11 1.40
CA ASP A 66 14.49 21.41 1.99
C ASP A 66 13.21 22.23 1.96
N LEU A 67 12.94 22.93 3.05
CA LEU A 67 11.79 23.80 3.21
C LEU A 67 12.23 25.28 3.07
N GLU A 68 11.30 26.15 2.69
CA GLU A 68 11.56 27.59 2.49
C GLU A 68 12.10 28.30 3.75
N ASP A 69 11.82 27.73 4.96
CA ASP A 69 12.31 28.26 6.23
C ASP A 69 13.74 27.80 6.60
N GLY A 70 14.46 27.20 5.66
CA GLY A 70 15.83 26.68 5.86
C GLY A 70 15.89 25.39 6.70
N LYS A 71 14.75 24.78 7.00
CA LYS A 71 14.67 23.46 7.63
C LYS A 71 14.52 22.39 6.56
N SER A 72 14.78 21.16 6.93
CA SER A 72 14.51 19.99 6.09
C SER A 72 13.41 19.11 6.70
N ARG A 73 12.75 18.33 5.84
CA ARG A 73 11.86 17.26 6.26
C ARG A 73 12.28 15.94 5.64
N VAL A 74 12.21 14.89 6.44
CA VAL A 74 12.32 13.51 5.94
C VAL A 74 10.94 13.04 5.52
N VAL A 75 10.84 12.48 4.33
CA VAL A 75 9.59 11.95 3.77
C VAL A 75 9.83 10.57 3.21
N LEU A 76 8.97 9.65 3.56
CA LEU A 76 8.94 8.33 2.94
C LEU A 76 7.83 8.31 1.88
N LYS A 77 8.20 8.56 0.61
CA LYS A 77 7.28 8.69 -0.54
C LYS A 77 6.78 7.34 -1.06
N LEU A 78 6.28 6.51 -0.17
CA LEU A 78 5.65 5.25 -0.56
C LEU A 78 4.42 5.50 -1.43
N LYS A 79 4.22 4.67 -2.45
CA LYS A 79 2.92 4.66 -3.16
C LYS A 79 1.80 4.41 -2.16
N PRO A 80 0.65 5.09 -2.26
CA PRO A 80 -0.40 5.04 -1.23
C PRO A 80 -0.86 3.62 -0.87
N HIS A 81 -0.93 2.72 -1.85
CA HIS A 81 -1.31 1.31 -1.62
C HIS A 81 -0.23 0.51 -0.88
N LEU A 82 1.05 0.92 -0.90
CA LEU A 82 2.15 0.30 -0.15
C LEU A 82 2.30 0.87 1.26
N SER A 83 1.75 2.06 1.53
CA SER A 83 1.87 2.70 2.84
C SER A 83 1.25 1.85 3.95
N PRO A 84 1.94 1.63 5.08
CA PRO A 84 1.42 0.81 6.18
C PRO A 84 0.21 1.45 6.88
N ILE A 85 0.14 2.78 6.86
CA ILE A 85 -1.00 3.58 7.36
C ILE A 85 -1.55 4.39 6.20
N LYS A 86 -2.82 4.20 5.87
CA LYS A 86 -3.47 4.86 4.73
C LYS A 86 -3.87 6.30 5.01
N ALA A 87 -4.31 6.57 6.22
CA ALA A 87 -4.58 7.93 6.67
C ALA A 87 -4.47 8.03 8.18
N ALA A 88 -4.13 9.24 8.65
CA ALA A 88 -4.15 9.60 10.07
C ALA A 88 -5.22 10.66 10.33
N VAL A 89 -6.14 10.39 11.24
CA VAL A 89 -7.14 11.36 11.68
C VAL A 89 -6.64 12.04 12.95
N ILE A 90 -6.51 13.36 12.90
CA ILE A 90 -5.84 14.19 13.90
C ILE A 90 -6.79 15.27 14.39
N PRO A 91 -7.14 15.30 15.68
CA PRO A 91 -7.89 16.42 16.25
C PRO A 91 -6.98 17.65 16.37
N LEU A 92 -7.41 18.81 15.88
CA LEU A 92 -6.66 20.06 16.01
C LEU A 92 -6.43 20.42 17.49
N LYS A 93 -7.40 20.16 18.33
CA LYS A 93 -7.36 20.39 19.78
C LYS A 93 -7.65 19.09 20.54
N LYS A 94 -6.58 18.47 21.03
CA LYS A 94 -6.64 17.17 21.74
C LYS A 94 -7.45 17.19 23.05
N ASN A 95 -7.65 18.36 23.66
CA ASN A 95 -8.38 18.52 24.91
C ASN A 95 -9.85 18.92 24.69
N ASN A 96 -10.29 19.16 23.46
CA ASN A 96 -11.68 19.44 23.14
C ASN A 96 -12.42 18.13 22.91
N LYS A 97 -13.39 17.83 23.76
CA LYS A 97 -14.14 16.56 23.72
C LYS A 97 -14.94 16.37 22.43
N GLU A 98 -15.51 17.43 21.87
CA GLU A 98 -16.34 17.40 20.66
C GLU A 98 -15.48 17.10 19.44
N ILE A 99 -14.37 17.83 19.26
CA ILE A 99 -13.41 17.59 18.16
C ILE A 99 -12.83 16.16 18.23
N VAL A 100 -12.46 15.71 19.44
CA VAL A 100 -11.94 14.35 19.64
C VAL A 100 -12.98 13.29 19.31
N SER A 101 -14.24 13.49 19.74
CA SER A 101 -15.34 12.56 19.45
C SER A 101 -15.63 12.49 17.96
N LEU A 102 -15.69 13.64 17.28
CA LEU A 102 -15.87 13.73 15.84
C LEU A 102 -14.71 13.06 15.08
N SER A 103 -13.47 13.30 15.50
CA SER A 103 -12.28 12.63 14.91
C SER A 103 -12.35 11.11 15.01
N LYS A 104 -12.81 10.59 16.15
CA LYS A 104 -13.01 9.14 16.32
C LYS A 104 -14.12 8.59 15.42
N LEU A 105 -15.21 9.36 15.21
CA LEU A 105 -16.27 9.00 14.27
C LEU A 105 -15.77 8.98 12.82
N VAL A 106 -15.04 10.01 12.40
CA VAL A 106 -14.41 10.07 11.07
C VAL A 106 -13.48 8.87 10.88
N LYS A 107 -12.59 8.60 11.84
CA LYS A 107 -11.70 7.43 11.80
C LYS A 107 -12.49 6.13 11.65
N LYS A 108 -13.54 5.92 12.44
CA LYS A 108 -14.36 4.70 12.39
C LYS A 108 -15.07 4.55 11.04
N ARG A 109 -15.58 5.65 10.48
CA ARG A 109 -16.22 5.68 9.16
C ARG A 109 -15.23 5.26 8.06
N LEU A 110 -14.04 5.87 8.02
CA LEU A 110 -13.02 5.59 7.02
C LEU A 110 -12.46 4.16 7.15
N GLN A 111 -12.34 3.64 8.37
CA GLN A 111 -11.89 2.28 8.62
C GLN A 111 -12.83 1.22 8.01
N LYS A 112 -14.13 1.51 7.93
CA LYS A 112 -15.13 0.60 7.32
C LYS A 112 -14.95 0.44 5.80
N LEU A 113 -14.19 1.32 5.15
CA LEU A 113 -13.90 1.23 3.71
C LEU A 113 -13.00 0.04 3.35
N GLY A 114 -12.34 -0.58 4.34
CA GLY A 114 -11.47 -1.74 4.09
C GLY A 114 -10.19 -1.44 3.30
N LEU A 115 -9.80 -0.17 3.17
CA LEU A 115 -8.62 0.25 2.40
C LEU A 115 -7.28 -0.05 3.10
N GLY A 116 -7.32 -0.49 4.34
CA GLY A 116 -6.16 -0.74 5.19
C GLY A 116 -6.22 0.07 6.49
N ARG A 117 -5.06 0.26 7.13
CA ARG A 117 -4.99 0.84 8.47
C ARG A 117 -5.24 2.36 8.44
N ILE A 118 -6.27 2.80 9.15
CA ILE A 118 -6.56 4.21 9.46
C ILE A 118 -6.32 4.39 10.96
N ILE A 119 -5.53 5.38 11.35
CA ILE A 119 -5.25 5.63 12.77
C ILE A 119 -5.87 6.93 13.27
N PHE A 120 -6.06 6.99 14.57
CA PHE A 120 -6.37 8.22 15.30
C PHE A 120 -5.10 8.66 16.03
N GLU A 121 -4.62 9.86 15.73
CA GLU A 121 -3.38 10.41 16.30
C GLU A 121 -3.69 11.60 17.17
N ASN A 122 -3.44 11.48 18.46
CA ASN A 122 -3.74 12.52 19.47
C ASN A 122 -2.53 12.81 20.39
N THR A 123 -1.32 12.50 19.96
CA THR A 123 -0.13 12.51 20.85
C THR A 123 0.73 13.75 20.70
N GLY A 124 0.55 14.62 19.82
CA GLY A 124 1.42 15.77 19.60
C GLY A 124 0.65 17.07 19.35
N ASN A 125 1.38 18.08 18.93
CA ASN A 125 0.79 19.18 18.22
C ASN A 125 0.70 18.82 16.72
N ILE A 126 -0.14 19.55 15.98
CA ILE A 126 -0.46 19.23 14.57
C ILE A 126 0.81 19.15 13.69
N GLY A 127 1.75 20.07 13.84
CA GLY A 127 2.98 20.08 13.05
C GLY A 127 3.87 18.86 13.31
N LYS A 128 4.02 18.45 14.57
CA LYS A 128 4.76 17.22 14.90
C LYS A 128 4.07 15.96 14.38
N SER A 129 2.74 15.93 14.44
CA SER A 129 1.96 14.81 13.88
C SER A 129 2.13 14.72 12.37
N TYR A 130 2.08 15.82 11.64
CA TYR A 130 2.35 15.83 10.20
C TYR A 130 3.74 15.30 9.87
N ARG A 131 4.79 15.81 10.55
CA ARG A 131 6.16 15.33 10.36
C ARG A 131 6.32 13.83 10.60
N LYS A 132 5.78 13.33 11.71
CA LYS A 132 5.76 11.90 12.01
C LYS A 132 5.12 11.09 10.89
N HIS A 133 4.02 11.59 10.31
CA HIS A 133 3.32 10.90 9.24
C HIS A 133 4.03 11.01 7.89
N ASP A 134 4.74 12.09 7.63
CA ASP A 134 5.65 12.22 6.48
C ASP A 134 6.78 11.17 6.57
N GLU A 135 7.42 11.02 7.75
CA GLU A 135 8.52 10.09 7.99
C GLU A 135 8.11 8.61 7.87
N ILE A 136 6.89 8.24 8.26
CA ILE A 136 6.41 6.85 8.17
C ILE A 136 5.66 6.55 6.88
N GLY A 137 5.56 7.54 5.98
CA GLY A 137 4.99 7.35 4.66
C GLY A 137 3.46 7.33 4.60
N THR A 138 2.75 7.91 5.57
CA THR A 138 1.29 8.04 5.53
C THR A 138 0.87 9.05 4.46
N PRO A 139 0.12 8.67 3.42
CA PRO A 139 -0.17 9.56 2.30
C PRO A 139 -1.09 10.74 2.67
N LEU A 140 -2.01 10.55 3.62
CA LEU A 140 -3.00 11.55 3.97
C LEU A 140 -3.09 11.78 5.49
N CYS A 141 -3.09 13.05 5.89
CA CYS A 141 -3.45 13.48 7.24
C CYS A 141 -4.77 14.24 7.21
N ILE A 142 -5.74 13.79 7.99
CA ILE A 142 -7.10 14.33 8.05
C ILE A 142 -7.26 15.07 9.38
N THR A 143 -7.32 16.38 9.33
CA THR A 143 -7.46 17.22 10.51
C THR A 143 -8.93 17.59 10.74
N VAL A 144 -9.39 17.36 11.96
CA VAL A 144 -10.69 17.80 12.43
C VAL A 144 -10.49 19.01 13.33
N ASP A 145 -11.08 20.12 12.97
CA ASP A 145 -10.97 21.42 13.62
C ASP A 145 -12.31 21.93 14.17
N PHE A 146 -12.36 23.18 14.62
CA PHE A 146 -13.59 23.78 15.15
C PHE A 146 -14.64 23.97 14.05
N GLU A 147 -14.22 24.40 12.86
CA GLU A 147 -15.13 24.59 11.73
C GLU A 147 -15.76 23.27 11.29
N SER A 148 -15.07 22.14 11.51
CA SER A 148 -15.60 20.80 11.19
C SER A 148 -16.87 20.45 11.97
N LEU A 149 -17.10 21.09 13.11
CA LEU A 149 -18.32 20.89 13.91
C LEU A 149 -19.53 21.55 13.25
N ASP A 150 -19.31 22.66 12.54
CA ASP A 150 -20.36 23.48 11.93
C ASP A 150 -20.59 23.09 10.46
N ASP A 151 -19.50 23.03 9.66
CA ASP A 151 -19.57 22.85 8.19
C ASP A 151 -19.55 21.40 7.74
N LYS A 152 -19.38 20.44 8.66
CA LYS A 152 -19.29 19.01 8.38
C LYS A 152 -18.20 18.66 7.35
N SER A 153 -17.08 19.37 7.41
CA SER A 153 -15.91 19.16 6.55
C SER A 153 -14.67 18.88 7.39
N VAL A 154 -13.63 18.38 6.75
CA VAL A 154 -12.29 18.18 7.34
C VAL A 154 -11.23 18.77 6.44
N THR A 155 -10.09 19.11 7.03
CA THR A 155 -8.92 19.48 6.25
C THR A 155 -8.07 18.26 5.98
N VAL A 156 -7.87 17.93 4.72
CA VAL A 156 -7.02 16.83 4.28
C VAL A 156 -5.70 17.39 3.77
N ARG A 157 -4.59 16.94 4.36
CA ARG A 157 -3.23 17.29 3.94
C ARG A 157 -2.63 16.11 3.18
N ASP A 158 -2.16 16.39 1.99
CA ASP A 158 -1.36 15.46 1.19
C ASP A 158 0.11 15.48 1.65
N ARG A 159 0.71 14.30 1.79
CA ARG A 159 2.10 14.11 2.24
C ARG A 159 3.10 14.71 1.25
N ASP A 160 2.92 14.45 -0.04
CA ASP A 160 3.93 14.73 -1.05
C ASP A 160 3.97 16.21 -1.41
N THR A 161 2.81 16.82 -1.56
CA THR A 161 2.68 18.24 -1.93
C THR A 161 2.57 19.17 -0.73
N MET A 162 2.28 18.67 0.47
CA MET A 162 1.89 19.42 1.67
C MET A 162 0.61 20.26 1.53
N ASN A 163 -0.05 20.20 0.38
CA ASN A 163 -1.28 20.93 0.15
C ASN A 163 -2.38 20.47 1.12
N GLN A 164 -3.15 21.44 1.57
CA GLN A 164 -4.28 21.23 2.44
C GLN A 164 -5.57 21.61 1.71
N THR A 165 -6.52 20.68 1.68
CA THR A 165 -7.80 20.88 1.00
C THR A 165 -8.94 20.62 1.96
N ARG A 166 -9.95 21.49 1.98
CA ARG A 166 -11.17 21.30 2.74
C ARG A 166 -12.10 20.35 2.00
N ILE A 167 -12.54 19.27 2.66
CA ILE A 167 -13.36 18.21 2.05
C ILE A 167 -14.55 17.90 2.96
N GLU A 168 -15.75 17.94 2.40
CA GLU A 168 -17.00 17.57 3.06
C GLU A 168 -16.99 16.08 3.44
N PHE A 169 -17.61 15.75 4.58
CA PHE A 169 -17.68 14.36 5.06
C PHE A 169 -18.29 13.40 4.01
N GLU A 170 -19.24 13.87 3.22
CA GLU A 170 -19.89 13.03 2.20
C GLU A 170 -18.91 12.61 1.11
N LYS A 171 -18.04 13.52 0.69
CA LYS A 171 -17.05 13.32 -0.39
C LYS A 171 -15.75 12.65 0.09
N LEU A 172 -15.53 12.61 1.42
CA LEU A 172 -14.27 12.14 2.00
C LEU A 172 -13.99 10.67 1.70
N ASN A 173 -15.03 9.83 1.64
CA ASN A 173 -14.87 8.41 1.33
C ASN A 173 -14.33 8.21 -0.08
N ASP A 174 -14.94 8.85 -1.06
CA ASP A 174 -14.56 8.72 -2.48
C ASP A 174 -13.17 9.32 -2.72
N PHE A 175 -12.89 10.45 -2.06
CA PHE A 175 -11.56 11.05 -2.10
C PHE A 175 -10.48 10.07 -1.60
N LEU A 176 -10.71 9.43 -0.46
CA LEU A 176 -9.75 8.47 0.11
C LEU A 176 -9.60 7.23 -0.78
N ILE A 177 -10.70 6.69 -1.32
CA ILE A 177 -10.69 5.53 -2.21
C ILE A 177 -9.85 5.84 -3.46
N ASN A 178 -10.08 6.98 -4.08
CA ASN A 178 -9.37 7.37 -5.30
C ASN A 178 -7.88 7.59 -5.04
N THR A 179 -7.52 8.22 -3.92
CA THR A 179 -6.11 8.46 -3.57
C THR A 179 -5.35 7.16 -3.25
N ILE A 180 -6.00 6.18 -2.60
CA ILE A 180 -5.31 4.96 -2.16
C ILE A 180 -5.23 3.89 -3.26
N LYS A 181 -6.19 3.86 -4.20
CA LYS A 181 -6.24 2.84 -5.26
C LYS A 181 -5.44 3.21 -6.51
N ASN A 182 -5.15 4.49 -6.70
CA ASN A 182 -4.27 4.99 -7.77
C ASN A 182 -2.80 4.99 -7.30
#